data_bc0163f063a37f76a4af0450225020b6
#
_entry.id   bc0163f063a37f76a4af0450225020b6
#
_cell.length_a   1.000
_cell.length_b   1.000
_cell.length_c   1.000
_cell.angle_alpha   90.00
_cell.angle_beta   90.00
_cell.angle_gamma   90.00
#
_symmetry.space_group_name_H-M   'P 1'
#
loop_
_entity.id
_entity.type
_entity.pdbx_description
1 polymer ?
#
loop_
_entity_poly.entity_id
_entity_poly.type
_entity_poly.pdbx_seq_one_letter_code
_entity_poly.pdbx_strand_id
1 'polypeptide(L)'
;MDSKSSSKSKIVGVVGVGSFGTAIANMLAQKNKVIVYARKTEVVNEINSQNTAQGKPLDPRITATSAPKEICEQCEILFFMIPSPGFLEVVRTFAPFLFPYHLIIHGTKGLSLNFKPGETLDTVTRLNRSQILTMSEVILQETVAVRVGCLAGPNLSKELVQGQPAATVIASKYNEVILEGQRLLRSEKFQVYGNSDIIGVELSGVLKNIIAIASGALAGLGLGENAKGLLISRGMVEMVHLSNALGGSVKSVFGLAGIGDLVTTCNSVDSRNYTVGYRLAKGESLDEILADMEEVAEGINTVRIIKAFLETTGLRAPITENLYKVLFEDLEIEEALQFLMKYPFNVDVDFV
;
A
#
# COMPACT_ATOMS: atom_id res chain seq x y z
N MET A 1 -6.90 17.32 39.34
CA MET A 1 -7.32 18.52 38.54
C MET A 1 -7.33 18.11 37.09
N ASP A 2 -8.49 17.61 36.65
CA ASP A 2 -8.68 17.14 35.27
C ASP A 2 -8.93 18.33 34.37
N SER A 3 -7.91 18.75 33.63
CA SER A 3 -8.12 19.64 32.50
C SER A 3 -8.73 18.84 31.34
N LYS A 4 -10.05 18.74 31.27
CA LYS A 4 -10.78 18.40 30.07
C LYS A 4 -10.52 19.51 29.04
N SER A 5 -9.42 19.39 28.29
CA SER A 5 -9.27 20.11 27.03
C SER A 5 -10.37 19.61 26.11
N SER A 6 -11.40 20.41 25.90
CA SER A 6 -12.40 20.18 24.88
C SER A 6 -11.68 20.26 23.53
N SER A 7 -11.25 19.12 22.99
CA SER A 7 -10.72 19.07 21.62
C SER A 7 -11.86 19.46 20.68
N LYS A 8 -11.80 20.66 20.12
CA LYS A 8 -12.67 21.02 18.99
C LYS A 8 -12.55 19.89 17.95
N SER A 9 -13.67 19.30 17.57
CA SER A 9 -13.75 18.30 16.53
C SER A 9 -13.10 18.89 15.26
N LYS A 10 -11.95 18.34 14.85
CA LYS A 10 -11.28 18.76 13.61
C LYS A 10 -12.07 18.20 12.41
N ILE A 11 -12.07 18.92 11.30
CA ILE A 11 -12.52 18.38 10.01
C ILE A 11 -11.32 17.68 9.38
N VAL A 12 -11.50 16.42 8.97
CA VAL A 12 -10.45 15.59 8.37
C VAL A 12 -10.85 15.22 6.96
N GLY A 13 -9.93 15.38 6.01
CA GLY A 13 -10.16 15.04 4.62
C GLY A 13 -9.71 13.60 4.31
N VAL A 14 -10.48 12.89 3.48
CA VAL A 14 -10.07 11.60 2.90
C VAL A 14 -10.18 11.68 1.39
N VAL A 15 -9.08 11.47 0.69
CA VAL A 15 -9.00 11.48 -0.77
C VAL A 15 -9.08 10.05 -1.28
N GLY A 16 -10.22 9.70 -1.89
CA GLY A 16 -10.51 8.36 -2.39
C GLY A 16 -11.57 7.63 -1.56
N VAL A 17 -12.53 7.05 -2.26
CA VAL A 17 -13.71 6.33 -1.70
C VAL A 17 -13.74 4.86 -2.14
N GLY A 18 -12.59 4.27 -2.43
CA GLY A 18 -12.46 2.82 -2.59
C GLY A 18 -12.64 2.09 -1.26
N SER A 19 -12.52 0.75 -1.27
CA SER A 19 -12.76 -0.09 -0.08
C SER A 19 -11.95 0.37 1.14
N PHE A 20 -10.66 0.68 0.98
CA PHE A 20 -9.82 1.13 2.09
C PHE A 20 -10.12 2.58 2.52
N GLY A 21 -10.34 3.49 1.56
CA GLY A 21 -10.70 4.88 1.86
C GLY A 21 -12.01 5.00 2.63
N THR A 22 -13.03 4.20 2.26
CA THR A 22 -14.31 4.10 2.95
C THR A 22 -14.14 3.59 4.39
N ALA A 23 -13.31 2.55 4.60
CA ALA A 23 -13.01 2.04 5.94
C ALA A 23 -12.33 3.11 6.83
N ILE A 24 -11.31 3.79 6.31
CA ILE A 24 -10.61 4.86 7.02
C ILE A 24 -11.54 6.06 7.30
N ALA A 25 -12.38 6.47 6.34
CA ALA A 25 -13.34 7.54 6.55
C ALA A 25 -14.32 7.23 7.69
N ASN A 26 -14.88 6.03 7.73
CA ASN A 26 -15.76 5.57 8.81
C ASN A 26 -15.04 5.56 10.17
N MET A 27 -13.79 5.11 10.23
CA MET A 27 -13.01 5.11 11.47
C MET A 27 -12.75 6.54 11.96
N LEU A 28 -12.37 7.45 11.08
CA LEU A 28 -12.15 8.87 11.40
C LEU A 28 -13.45 9.56 11.86
N ALA A 29 -14.57 9.21 11.23
CA ALA A 29 -15.87 9.77 11.53
C ALA A 29 -16.36 9.43 12.94
N GLN A 30 -15.84 8.39 13.61
CA GLN A 30 -16.19 8.09 15.00
C GLN A 30 -15.94 9.24 15.96
N LYS A 31 -14.94 10.11 15.66
CA LYS A 31 -14.52 11.20 16.54
C LYS A 31 -14.48 12.57 15.89
N ASN A 32 -14.60 12.65 14.56
CA ASN A 32 -14.40 13.86 13.78
C ASN A 32 -15.50 14.04 12.74
N LYS A 33 -15.63 15.24 12.19
CA LYS A 33 -16.30 15.44 10.90
C LYS A 33 -15.33 15.04 9.80
N VAL A 34 -15.83 14.38 8.75
CA VAL A 34 -15.01 13.91 7.64
C VAL A 34 -15.57 14.44 6.33
N ILE A 35 -14.70 14.96 5.48
CA ILE A 35 -15.00 15.28 4.09
C ILE A 35 -14.26 14.30 3.23
N VAL A 36 -14.97 13.59 2.34
CA VAL A 36 -14.33 12.70 1.36
C VAL A 36 -14.30 13.34 -0.02
N TYR A 37 -13.20 13.15 -0.72
CA TYR A 37 -13.09 13.56 -2.12
C TYR A 37 -13.35 12.37 -3.03
N ALA A 38 -14.29 12.53 -3.97
CA ALA A 38 -14.56 11.58 -5.04
C ALA A 38 -14.58 12.30 -6.39
N ARG A 39 -13.92 11.73 -7.42
CA ARG A 39 -13.84 12.32 -8.77
C ARG A 39 -15.20 12.41 -9.48
N LYS A 40 -16.05 11.41 -9.25
CA LYS A 40 -17.34 11.27 -9.93
C LYS A 40 -18.43 11.97 -9.12
N THR A 41 -19.14 12.91 -9.75
CA THR A 41 -20.23 13.64 -9.12
C THR A 41 -21.37 12.73 -8.66
N GLU A 42 -21.60 11.63 -9.37
CA GLU A 42 -22.61 10.63 -8.99
C GLU A 42 -22.30 10.01 -7.62
N VAL A 43 -21.01 9.70 -7.36
CA VAL A 43 -20.56 9.15 -6.07
C VAL A 43 -20.67 10.22 -4.97
N VAL A 44 -20.36 11.47 -5.26
CA VAL A 44 -20.58 12.60 -4.31
C VAL A 44 -22.05 12.72 -3.94
N ASN A 45 -22.94 12.65 -4.93
CA ASN A 45 -24.37 12.74 -4.70
C ASN A 45 -24.91 11.52 -3.90
N GLU A 46 -24.44 10.31 -4.20
CA GLU A 46 -24.75 9.10 -3.43
C GLU A 46 -24.37 9.26 -1.95
N ILE A 47 -23.15 9.71 -1.68
CA ILE A 47 -22.66 9.90 -0.31
C ILE A 47 -23.51 10.95 0.42
N ASN A 48 -23.73 12.11 -0.19
CA ASN A 48 -24.42 13.22 0.48
C ASN A 48 -25.94 13.01 0.66
N SER A 49 -26.57 12.15 -0.16
CA SER A 49 -28.01 11.88 -0.09
C SER A 49 -28.37 10.58 0.61
N GLN A 50 -27.50 9.56 0.55
CA GLN A 50 -27.82 8.20 1.00
C GLN A 50 -26.87 7.68 2.09
N ASN A 51 -25.80 8.41 2.42
CA ASN A 51 -24.71 7.96 3.30
C ASN A 51 -24.13 6.60 2.86
N THR A 52 -23.98 6.39 1.55
CA THR A 52 -23.34 5.20 0.98
C THR A 52 -22.30 5.61 -0.07
N ALA A 53 -21.28 4.79 -0.24
CA ALA A 53 -20.30 4.92 -1.32
C ALA A 53 -20.18 3.59 -2.04
N GLN A 54 -20.62 3.51 -3.30
CA GLN A 54 -20.65 2.28 -4.08
C GLN A 54 -21.39 1.14 -3.33
N GLY A 55 -22.56 1.48 -2.76
CA GLY A 55 -23.40 0.57 -1.98
C GLY A 55 -22.86 0.21 -0.59
N LYS A 56 -21.70 0.74 -0.16
CA LYS A 56 -21.15 0.52 1.19
C LYS A 56 -21.60 1.64 2.14
N PRO A 57 -22.06 1.32 3.37
CA PRO A 57 -22.56 2.32 4.30
C PRO A 57 -21.44 3.22 4.82
N LEU A 58 -21.75 4.51 4.95
CA LEU A 58 -20.92 5.54 5.54
C LEU A 58 -21.57 6.15 6.78
N ASP A 59 -20.74 6.58 7.72
CA ASP A 59 -21.20 7.32 8.91
C ASP A 59 -21.88 8.63 8.47
N PRO A 60 -23.02 9.02 9.05
CA PRO A 60 -23.73 10.27 8.69
C PRO A 60 -22.93 11.57 8.90
N ARG A 61 -21.80 11.51 9.61
CA ARG A 61 -20.87 12.65 9.77
C ARG A 61 -19.93 12.84 8.59
N ILE A 62 -20.00 11.97 7.57
CA ILE A 62 -19.21 12.04 6.36
C ILE A 62 -19.99 12.80 5.30
N THR A 63 -19.36 13.82 4.73
CA THR A 63 -19.84 14.53 3.55
C THR A 63 -18.87 14.35 2.41
N ALA A 64 -19.28 14.60 1.17
CA ALA A 64 -18.44 14.43 0.00
C ALA A 64 -18.37 15.67 -0.87
N THR A 65 -17.23 15.86 -1.54
CA THR A 65 -17.03 16.88 -2.58
C THR A 65 -16.21 16.32 -3.74
N SER A 66 -16.40 16.87 -4.94
CA SER A 66 -15.54 16.66 -6.11
C SER A 66 -14.56 17.83 -6.35
N ALA A 67 -14.52 18.81 -5.46
CA ALA A 67 -13.68 20.00 -5.58
C ALA A 67 -12.44 19.88 -4.67
N PRO A 68 -11.23 19.69 -5.22
CA PRO A 68 -9.99 19.62 -4.42
C PRO A 68 -9.75 20.87 -3.59
N LYS A 69 -10.10 22.05 -4.13
CA LYS A 69 -9.98 23.31 -3.42
C LYS A 69 -10.79 23.31 -2.12
N GLU A 70 -12.04 22.88 -2.19
CA GLU A 70 -12.96 22.90 -1.05
C GLU A 70 -12.45 22.03 0.11
N ILE A 71 -11.97 20.82 -0.17
CA ILE A 71 -11.46 19.93 0.87
C ILE A 71 -10.15 20.45 1.47
N CYS A 72 -9.25 21.04 0.66
CA CYS A 72 -8.01 21.64 1.15
C CYS A 72 -8.24 22.89 2.01
N GLU A 73 -9.25 23.71 1.69
CA GLU A 73 -9.59 24.90 2.50
C GLU A 73 -10.21 24.54 3.85
N GLN A 74 -10.92 23.41 3.94
CA GLN A 74 -11.61 22.99 5.15
C GLN A 74 -10.81 22.02 6.03
N CYS A 75 -9.84 21.29 5.46
CA CYS A 75 -9.13 20.21 6.12
C CYS A 75 -7.63 20.47 6.17
N GLU A 76 -7.07 20.65 7.35
CA GLU A 76 -5.62 20.73 7.57
C GLU A 76 -4.95 19.34 7.42
N ILE A 77 -5.69 18.26 7.72
CA ILE A 77 -5.19 16.87 7.67
C ILE A 77 -5.92 16.11 6.58
N LEU A 78 -5.15 15.54 5.66
CA LEU A 78 -5.64 14.81 4.49
C LEU A 78 -5.10 13.39 4.46
N PHE A 79 -6.00 12.41 4.32
CA PHE A 79 -5.66 11.01 4.11
C PHE A 79 -5.83 10.65 2.64
N PHE A 80 -4.72 10.33 1.94
CA PHE A 80 -4.74 9.93 0.53
C PHE A 80 -4.84 8.40 0.45
N MET A 81 -6.05 7.89 0.15
CA MET A 81 -6.41 6.47 0.12
C MET A 81 -6.80 6.03 -1.28
N ILE A 82 -5.87 6.18 -2.22
CA ILE A 82 -6.06 5.92 -3.65
C ILE A 82 -5.05 4.88 -4.15
N PRO A 83 -5.38 4.11 -5.19
CA PRO A 83 -4.45 3.16 -5.80
C PRO A 83 -3.24 3.85 -6.46
N SER A 84 -2.11 3.12 -6.59
CA SER A 84 -0.89 3.69 -7.15
C SER A 84 -1.00 4.17 -8.60
N PRO A 85 -1.75 3.52 -9.51
CA PRO A 85 -1.84 3.99 -10.90
C PRO A 85 -2.43 5.39 -11.08
N GLY A 86 -3.29 5.83 -10.16
CA GLY A 86 -3.88 7.18 -10.21
C GLY A 86 -3.24 8.18 -9.25
N PHE A 87 -2.22 7.78 -8.49
CA PHE A 87 -1.71 8.56 -7.38
C PHE A 87 -1.08 9.88 -7.82
N LEU A 88 -0.17 9.83 -8.78
CA LEU A 88 0.53 11.01 -9.31
C LEU A 88 -0.46 12.05 -9.87
N GLU A 89 -1.45 11.61 -10.65
CA GLU A 89 -2.47 12.48 -11.23
C GLU A 89 -3.28 13.20 -10.14
N VAL A 90 -3.73 12.45 -9.12
CA VAL A 90 -4.49 13.03 -8.02
C VAL A 90 -3.62 13.99 -7.20
N VAL A 91 -2.37 13.65 -6.89
CA VAL A 91 -1.45 14.55 -6.19
C VAL A 91 -1.28 15.86 -6.96
N ARG A 92 -1.08 15.81 -8.28
CA ARG A 92 -0.98 17.00 -9.14
C ARG A 92 -2.27 17.82 -9.15
N THR A 93 -3.43 17.15 -9.13
CA THR A 93 -4.73 17.82 -9.06
C THR A 93 -4.89 18.60 -7.74
N PHE A 94 -4.35 18.09 -6.65
CA PHE A 94 -4.39 18.72 -5.33
C PHE A 94 -3.27 19.76 -5.12
N ALA A 95 -2.14 19.63 -5.78
CA ALA A 95 -0.95 20.47 -5.59
C ALA A 95 -1.21 21.99 -5.57
N PRO A 96 -2.07 22.57 -6.45
CA PRO A 96 -2.34 24.00 -6.43
C PRO A 96 -3.06 24.51 -5.16
N PHE A 97 -3.67 23.60 -4.40
CA PHE A 97 -4.49 23.93 -3.21
C PHE A 97 -3.83 23.48 -1.90
N LEU A 98 -2.69 22.80 -1.99
CA LEU A 98 -1.93 22.39 -0.82
C LEU A 98 -0.98 23.52 -0.37
N PHE A 99 -0.79 23.63 0.94
CA PHE A 99 0.10 24.58 1.58
C PHE A 99 1.04 23.86 2.55
N PRO A 100 2.18 24.47 2.95
CA PRO A 100 3.14 23.84 3.86
C PRO A 100 2.56 23.44 5.23
N TYR A 101 1.41 24.01 5.62
CA TYR A 101 0.74 23.65 6.88
C TYR A 101 -0.11 22.38 6.78
N HIS A 102 -0.39 21.86 5.57
CA HIS A 102 -1.15 20.62 5.44
C HIS A 102 -0.33 19.44 5.91
N LEU A 103 -1.00 18.51 6.56
CA LEU A 103 -0.49 17.24 6.99
C LEU A 103 -1.11 16.16 6.11
N ILE A 104 -0.29 15.43 5.38
CA ILE A 104 -0.74 14.40 4.43
C ILE A 104 -0.30 13.03 4.92
N ILE A 105 -1.25 12.09 5.05
CA ILE A 105 -0.97 10.69 5.33
C ILE A 105 -1.53 9.87 4.17
N HIS A 106 -0.70 9.12 3.46
CA HIS A 106 -1.20 8.22 2.43
C HIS A 106 -1.20 6.76 2.90
N GLY A 107 -2.08 5.95 2.30
CA GLY A 107 -2.17 4.51 2.56
C GLY A 107 -1.92 3.65 1.31
N THR A 108 -1.39 4.24 0.26
CA THR A 108 -1.13 3.59 -1.03
C THR A 108 0.10 2.70 -0.93
N LYS A 109 -0.01 1.46 -1.39
CA LYS A 109 1.05 0.43 -1.33
C LYS A 109 1.57 0.12 -2.73
N GLY A 110 2.24 1.09 -3.35
CA GLY A 110 2.82 0.99 -4.68
C GLY A 110 4.04 1.87 -4.85
N LEU A 111 4.64 1.83 -6.03
CA LEU A 111 5.77 2.65 -6.44
C LEU A 111 5.37 3.50 -7.65
N SER A 112 6.01 4.65 -7.78
CA SER A 112 5.94 5.50 -8.96
C SER A 112 7.30 5.58 -9.64
N LEU A 113 7.30 5.96 -10.91
CA LEU A 113 8.51 6.06 -11.70
C LEU A 113 8.72 7.50 -12.15
N ASN A 114 9.92 7.99 -11.93
CA ASN A 114 10.36 9.29 -12.42
C ASN A 114 10.98 9.12 -13.81
N PHE A 115 10.11 8.96 -14.79
CA PHE A 115 10.49 8.81 -16.19
C PHE A 115 10.56 10.14 -16.94
N LYS A 116 11.43 10.19 -17.95
CA LYS A 116 11.40 11.26 -18.94
C LYS A 116 10.17 11.10 -19.83
N PRO A 117 9.70 12.19 -20.49
CA PRO A 117 8.60 12.10 -21.42
C PRO A 117 8.85 11.02 -22.50
N GLY A 118 7.90 10.09 -22.65
CA GLY A 118 7.98 8.98 -23.61
C GLY A 118 8.65 7.70 -23.10
N GLU A 119 9.25 7.70 -21.90
CA GLU A 119 9.75 6.49 -21.26
C GLU A 119 8.62 5.72 -20.57
N THR A 120 8.66 4.40 -20.67
CA THR A 120 7.75 3.46 -20.00
C THR A 120 8.53 2.24 -19.51
N LEU A 121 7.92 1.39 -18.69
CA LEU A 121 8.54 0.12 -18.29
C LEU A 121 8.77 -0.85 -19.45
N ASP A 122 8.12 -0.64 -20.58
CA ASP A 122 8.36 -1.46 -21.77
C ASP A 122 9.59 -0.99 -22.58
N THR A 123 9.97 0.27 -22.43
CA THR A 123 11.12 0.88 -23.11
C THR A 123 12.36 0.99 -22.21
N VAL A 124 12.19 1.02 -20.87
CA VAL A 124 13.25 1.14 -19.89
C VAL A 124 13.37 -0.16 -19.11
N THR A 125 14.36 -0.97 -19.48
CA THR A 125 14.60 -2.29 -18.84
C THR A 125 15.50 -2.23 -17.60
N ARG A 126 16.11 -1.07 -17.32
CA ARG A 126 17.03 -0.87 -16.19
C ARG A 126 16.67 0.39 -15.43
N LEU A 127 16.47 0.26 -14.13
CA LEU A 127 16.14 1.36 -13.22
C LEU A 127 17.20 1.52 -12.13
N ASN A 128 17.54 2.76 -11.84
CA ASN A 128 18.29 3.08 -10.62
C ASN A 128 17.36 3.63 -9.51
N ARG A 129 17.87 3.75 -8.29
CA ARG A 129 17.09 4.20 -7.12
C ARG A 129 16.41 5.57 -7.34
N SER A 130 17.07 6.50 -8.02
CA SER A 130 16.52 7.85 -8.23
C SER A 130 15.33 7.90 -9.20
N GLN A 131 15.12 6.85 -9.96
CA GLN A 131 13.95 6.72 -10.87
C GLN A 131 12.76 6.04 -10.19
N ILE A 132 12.95 5.40 -9.03
CA ILE A 132 11.90 4.72 -8.28
C ILE A 132 11.50 5.61 -7.12
N LEU A 133 10.24 6.03 -7.09
CA LEU A 133 9.69 6.90 -6.05
C LEU A 133 8.69 6.14 -5.19
N THR A 134 8.81 6.27 -3.88
CA THR A 134 7.71 5.93 -2.97
C THR A 134 6.61 6.97 -3.07
N MET A 135 5.43 6.68 -2.58
CA MET A 135 4.30 7.62 -2.67
C MET A 135 4.53 8.90 -1.85
N SER A 136 5.23 8.80 -0.73
CA SER A 136 5.65 10.00 0.02
C SER A 136 6.62 10.86 -0.76
N GLU A 137 7.57 10.26 -1.50
CA GLU A 137 8.48 10.99 -2.39
C GLU A 137 7.73 11.68 -3.52
N VAL A 138 6.69 11.05 -4.09
CA VAL A 138 5.81 11.68 -5.09
C VAL A 138 5.12 12.93 -4.51
N ILE A 139 4.53 12.84 -3.30
CA ILE A 139 3.89 14.01 -2.67
C ILE A 139 4.90 15.14 -2.46
N LEU A 140 6.09 14.82 -1.94
CA LEU A 140 7.14 15.81 -1.68
C LEU A 140 7.70 16.44 -2.96
N GLN A 141 7.73 15.72 -4.06
CA GLN A 141 8.21 16.21 -5.36
C GLN A 141 7.18 17.10 -6.06
N GLU A 142 5.91 16.75 -6.00
CA GLU A 142 4.84 17.38 -6.78
C GLU A 142 4.11 18.51 -6.03
N THR A 143 4.38 18.67 -4.72
CA THR A 143 3.64 19.64 -3.89
C THR A 143 4.56 20.44 -2.97
N VAL A 144 4.03 21.49 -2.36
CA VAL A 144 4.70 22.28 -1.31
C VAL A 144 4.51 21.69 0.10
N ALA A 145 3.77 20.60 0.24
CA ALA A 145 3.57 19.95 1.52
C ALA A 145 4.86 19.28 1.99
N VAL A 146 5.22 19.50 3.26
CA VAL A 146 6.45 18.93 3.87
C VAL A 146 6.13 17.89 4.95
N ARG A 147 4.96 18.00 5.59
CA ARG A 147 4.51 17.11 6.67
C ARG A 147 3.79 15.89 6.10
N VAL A 148 4.58 14.97 5.55
CA VAL A 148 4.07 13.77 4.88
C VAL A 148 4.34 12.54 5.73
N GLY A 149 3.36 11.65 5.80
CA GLY A 149 3.45 10.34 6.41
C GLY A 149 2.76 9.27 5.58
N CYS A 150 3.05 8.02 5.91
CA CYS A 150 2.36 6.87 5.36
C CYS A 150 1.66 6.04 6.45
N LEU A 151 0.62 5.32 6.04
CA LEU A 151 -0.11 4.33 6.82
C LEU A 151 0.09 2.97 6.19
N ALA A 152 0.66 2.02 6.93
CA ALA A 152 0.87 0.65 6.47
C ALA A 152 0.73 -0.35 7.62
N GLY A 153 0.31 -1.57 7.29
CA GLY A 153 0.11 -2.65 8.26
C GLY A 153 -0.92 -3.66 7.77
N PRO A 154 -1.23 -4.70 8.55
CA PRO A 154 -2.26 -5.68 8.27
C PRO A 154 -3.65 -5.04 8.40
N ASN A 155 -4.12 -4.44 7.32
CA ASN A 155 -5.34 -3.65 7.28
C ASN A 155 -6.25 -4.11 6.13
N LEU A 156 -6.81 -5.31 6.23
CA LEU A 156 -7.82 -5.80 5.30
C LEU A 156 -9.10 -4.97 5.45
N SER A 157 -9.51 -4.29 4.39
CA SER A 157 -10.65 -3.34 4.43
C SER A 157 -11.93 -4.01 4.93
N LYS A 158 -12.17 -5.26 4.56
CA LYS A 158 -13.34 -6.03 4.97
C LYS A 158 -13.38 -6.26 6.48
N GLU A 159 -12.25 -6.61 7.09
CA GLU A 159 -12.14 -6.81 8.54
C GLU A 159 -12.29 -5.49 9.31
N LEU A 160 -11.71 -4.39 8.80
CA LEU A 160 -11.86 -3.07 9.39
C LEU A 160 -13.31 -2.61 9.41
N VAL A 161 -14.05 -2.81 8.30
CA VAL A 161 -15.48 -2.49 8.22
C VAL A 161 -16.31 -3.34 9.19
N GLN A 162 -15.94 -4.60 9.42
CA GLN A 162 -16.56 -5.48 10.41
C GLN A 162 -16.19 -5.15 11.85
N GLY A 163 -15.28 -4.19 12.07
CA GLY A 163 -14.81 -3.79 13.40
C GLY A 163 -13.99 -4.87 14.10
N GLN A 164 -13.30 -5.73 13.33
CA GLN A 164 -12.33 -6.68 13.88
C GLN A 164 -11.12 -5.95 14.49
N PRO A 165 -10.50 -6.49 15.55
CA PRO A 165 -9.28 -5.92 16.11
C PRO A 165 -8.17 -5.90 15.06
N ALA A 166 -7.55 -4.74 14.88
CA ALA A 166 -6.45 -4.56 13.94
C ALA A 166 -5.44 -3.54 14.46
N ALA A 167 -4.31 -3.44 13.76
CA ALA A 167 -3.31 -2.44 14.06
C ALA A 167 -2.62 -1.94 12.79
N THR A 168 -2.10 -0.71 12.85
CA THR A 168 -1.37 -0.09 11.75
C THR A 168 -0.14 0.66 12.25
N VAL A 169 0.72 1.07 11.33
CA VAL A 169 1.84 1.97 11.57
C VAL A 169 1.58 3.27 10.83
N ILE A 170 1.77 4.40 11.51
CA ILE A 170 1.96 5.71 10.88
C ILE A 170 3.45 5.99 10.89
N ALA A 171 4.04 6.16 9.71
CA ALA A 171 5.44 6.51 9.60
C ALA A 171 5.62 7.90 8.98
N SER A 172 6.56 8.67 9.54
CA SER A 172 6.91 10.01 9.05
C SER A 172 8.25 10.45 9.63
N LYS A 173 8.95 11.32 8.91
CA LYS A 173 10.10 12.08 9.45
C LYS A 173 9.68 13.11 10.50
N TYR A 174 8.41 13.48 10.54
CA TYR A 174 7.84 14.47 11.46
C TYR A 174 7.03 13.79 12.55
N ASN A 175 7.45 13.92 13.80
CA ASN A 175 6.76 13.31 14.93
C ASN A 175 5.31 13.83 15.10
N GLU A 176 5.04 15.06 14.68
CA GLU A 176 3.69 15.64 14.67
C GLU A 176 2.73 14.81 13.81
N VAL A 177 3.17 14.36 12.63
CA VAL A 177 2.37 13.53 11.72
C VAL A 177 2.03 12.19 12.37
N ILE A 178 3.02 11.58 13.05
CA ILE A 178 2.84 10.32 13.77
C ILE A 178 1.81 10.49 14.90
N LEU A 179 1.97 11.51 15.74
CA LEU A 179 1.08 11.77 16.86
C LEU A 179 -0.35 12.11 16.42
N GLU A 180 -0.52 12.93 15.39
CA GLU A 180 -1.86 13.25 14.85
C GLU A 180 -2.52 12.02 14.22
N GLY A 181 -1.79 11.22 13.43
CA GLY A 181 -2.31 9.97 12.88
C GLY A 181 -2.74 9.00 13.99
N GLN A 182 -1.94 8.86 15.04
CA GLN A 182 -2.28 8.06 16.22
C GLN A 182 -3.54 8.59 16.93
N ARG A 183 -3.62 9.90 17.17
CA ARG A 183 -4.75 10.54 17.83
C ARG A 183 -6.06 10.32 17.07
N LEU A 184 -6.01 10.44 15.75
CA LEU A 184 -7.18 10.36 14.87
C LEU A 184 -7.71 8.93 14.74
N LEU A 185 -6.82 7.95 14.56
CA LEU A 185 -7.21 6.59 14.19
C LEU A 185 -7.29 5.61 15.37
N ARG A 186 -6.50 5.83 16.46
CA ARG A 186 -6.49 4.90 17.60
C ARG A 186 -7.87 4.76 18.24
N SER A 187 -8.31 3.52 18.45
CA SER A 187 -9.54 3.17 19.15
C SER A 187 -9.33 1.92 20.01
N GLU A 188 -10.36 1.44 20.72
CA GLU A 188 -10.29 0.20 21.47
C GLU A 188 -9.98 -1.03 20.60
N LYS A 189 -10.40 -1.00 19.33
CA LYS A 189 -10.20 -2.09 18.39
C LYS A 189 -9.12 -1.81 17.34
N PHE A 190 -8.55 -0.62 17.30
CA PHE A 190 -7.53 -0.25 16.31
C PHE A 190 -6.34 0.42 16.97
N GLN A 191 -5.22 -0.31 17.05
CA GLN A 191 -3.96 0.22 17.57
C GLN A 191 -3.17 0.92 16.46
N VAL A 192 -2.46 1.99 16.81
CA VAL A 192 -1.65 2.76 15.87
C VAL A 192 -0.26 2.97 16.47
N TYR A 193 0.73 2.38 15.83
CA TYR A 193 2.14 2.51 16.20
C TYR A 193 2.81 3.62 15.38
N GLY A 194 3.87 4.20 15.91
CA GLY A 194 4.68 5.20 15.22
C GLY A 194 5.99 4.62 14.70
N ASN A 195 6.50 5.13 13.57
CA ASN A 195 7.81 4.82 13.03
C ASN A 195 8.40 6.07 12.35
N SER A 196 9.71 6.31 12.50
CA SER A 196 10.40 7.43 11.85
C SER A 196 10.96 7.09 10.47
N ASP A 197 11.04 5.80 10.11
CA ASP A 197 11.51 5.32 8.82
C ASP A 197 10.34 5.19 7.84
N ILE A 198 9.93 6.32 7.24
CA ILE A 198 8.81 6.35 6.29
C ILE A 198 9.11 5.48 5.06
N ILE A 199 10.34 5.53 4.52
CA ILE A 199 10.71 4.77 3.31
C ILE A 199 10.66 3.27 3.58
N GLY A 200 11.24 2.81 4.69
CA GLY A 200 11.23 1.39 5.04
C GLY A 200 9.81 0.84 5.30
N VAL A 201 8.93 1.65 5.91
CA VAL A 201 7.52 1.27 6.14
C VAL A 201 6.75 1.20 4.82
N GLU A 202 6.92 2.16 3.90
CA GLU A 202 6.32 2.12 2.57
C GLU A 202 6.79 0.90 1.77
N LEU A 203 8.13 0.71 1.69
CA LEU A 203 8.73 -0.41 0.96
C LEU A 203 8.28 -1.76 1.51
N SER A 204 8.18 -1.91 2.83
CA SER A 204 7.66 -3.12 3.45
C SER A 204 6.23 -3.44 2.97
N GLY A 205 5.35 -2.44 2.97
CA GLY A 205 3.97 -2.58 2.49
C GLY A 205 3.85 -2.83 0.99
N VAL A 206 4.85 -2.43 0.20
CA VAL A 206 4.91 -2.64 -1.26
C VAL A 206 5.48 -4.02 -1.59
N LEU A 207 6.66 -4.35 -1.07
CA LEU A 207 7.41 -5.56 -1.42
C LEU A 207 6.70 -6.85 -0.99
N LYS A 208 5.98 -6.84 0.13
CA LYS A 208 5.18 -7.99 0.58
C LYS A 208 4.18 -8.49 -0.48
N ASN A 209 3.73 -7.61 -1.38
CA ASN A 209 2.75 -7.94 -2.41
C ASN A 209 3.33 -8.92 -3.45
N ILE A 210 4.63 -8.90 -3.70
CA ILE A 210 5.35 -9.87 -4.53
C ILE A 210 5.21 -11.26 -3.90
N ILE A 211 5.52 -11.35 -2.61
CA ILE A 211 5.47 -12.63 -1.88
C ILE A 211 4.04 -13.15 -1.75
N ALA A 212 3.07 -12.24 -1.66
CA ALA A 212 1.64 -12.62 -1.61
C ALA A 212 1.17 -13.26 -2.92
N ILE A 213 1.63 -12.79 -4.09
CA ILE A 213 1.33 -13.46 -5.38
C ILE A 213 1.91 -14.88 -5.36
N ALA A 214 3.18 -15.02 -4.99
CA ALA A 214 3.84 -16.34 -4.92
C ALA A 214 3.14 -17.28 -3.91
N SER A 215 2.66 -16.74 -2.77
CA SER A 215 1.91 -17.53 -1.77
C SER A 215 0.57 -18.01 -2.32
N GLY A 216 -0.13 -17.18 -3.08
CA GLY A 216 -1.34 -17.58 -3.80
C GLY A 216 -1.07 -18.70 -4.79
N ALA A 217 0.03 -18.63 -5.54
CA ALA A 217 0.44 -19.69 -6.48
C ALA A 217 0.69 -21.03 -5.78
N LEU A 218 1.41 -21.03 -4.64
CA LEU A 218 1.60 -22.25 -3.85
C LEU A 218 0.27 -22.86 -3.41
N ALA A 219 -0.67 -22.03 -2.95
CA ALA A 219 -1.99 -22.49 -2.54
C ALA A 219 -2.81 -23.04 -3.72
N GLY A 220 -2.72 -22.41 -4.89
CA GLY A 220 -3.34 -22.87 -6.13
C GLY A 220 -2.84 -24.24 -6.58
N LEU A 221 -1.54 -24.53 -6.39
CA LEU A 221 -0.94 -25.84 -6.60
C LEU A 221 -1.30 -26.88 -5.51
N GLY A 222 -2.01 -26.49 -4.44
CA GLY A 222 -2.37 -27.37 -3.34
C GLY A 222 -1.22 -27.68 -2.38
N LEU A 223 -0.16 -26.84 -2.36
CA LEU A 223 0.97 -27.02 -1.48
C LEU A 223 0.66 -26.57 -0.04
N GLY A 224 1.22 -27.28 0.92
CA GLY A 224 0.91 -27.10 2.35
C GLY A 224 1.70 -25.99 3.05
N GLU A 225 1.48 -25.89 4.37
CA GLU A 225 2.02 -24.83 5.22
C GLU A 225 3.56 -24.80 5.29
N ASN A 226 4.25 -25.93 5.12
CA ASN A 226 5.73 -25.95 5.08
C ASN A 226 6.28 -25.16 3.89
N ALA A 227 5.67 -25.32 2.70
CA ALA A 227 6.06 -24.58 1.50
C ALA A 227 5.79 -23.08 1.67
N LYS A 228 4.64 -22.72 2.25
CA LYS A 228 4.28 -21.35 2.56
C LYS A 228 5.22 -20.73 3.59
N GLY A 229 5.56 -21.45 4.67
CA GLY A 229 6.53 -21.00 5.68
C GLY A 229 7.91 -20.75 5.08
N LEU A 230 8.39 -21.65 4.21
CA LEU A 230 9.63 -21.45 3.45
C LEU A 230 9.58 -20.20 2.58
N LEU A 231 8.50 -20.00 1.81
CA LEU A 231 8.33 -18.84 0.96
C LEU A 231 8.32 -17.52 1.77
N ILE A 232 7.58 -17.48 2.88
CA ILE A 232 7.52 -16.29 3.75
C ILE A 232 8.89 -15.98 4.33
N SER A 233 9.62 -16.99 4.83
CA SER A 233 10.96 -16.82 5.38
C SER A 233 11.95 -16.29 4.33
N ARG A 234 12.00 -16.91 3.15
CA ARG A 234 12.90 -16.46 2.07
C ARG A 234 12.46 -15.09 1.50
N GLY A 235 11.14 -14.87 1.40
CA GLY A 235 10.56 -13.59 0.99
C GLY A 235 10.93 -12.45 1.93
N MET A 236 10.97 -12.70 3.24
CA MET A 236 11.45 -11.71 4.20
C MET A 236 12.91 -11.31 3.98
N VAL A 237 13.80 -12.30 3.74
CA VAL A 237 15.21 -12.02 3.42
C VAL A 237 15.29 -11.13 2.17
N GLU A 238 14.57 -11.49 1.13
CA GLU A 238 14.53 -10.71 -0.11
C GLU A 238 13.99 -9.28 0.11
N MET A 239 12.91 -9.15 0.89
CA MET A 239 12.36 -7.83 1.27
C MET A 239 13.37 -6.97 2.04
N VAL A 240 14.17 -7.55 2.93
CA VAL A 240 15.23 -6.85 3.67
C VAL A 240 16.29 -6.31 2.73
N HIS A 241 16.82 -7.13 1.82
CA HIS A 241 17.83 -6.72 0.85
C HIS A 241 17.32 -5.60 -0.08
N LEU A 242 16.12 -5.77 -0.63
CA LEU A 242 15.48 -4.80 -1.51
C LEU A 242 15.16 -3.49 -0.77
N SER A 243 14.59 -3.58 0.43
CA SER A 243 14.29 -2.38 1.24
C SER A 243 15.55 -1.59 1.55
N ASN A 244 16.62 -2.26 1.97
CA ASN A 244 17.90 -1.61 2.26
C ASN A 244 18.51 -0.93 1.03
N ALA A 245 18.50 -1.60 -0.11
CA ALA A 245 19.00 -1.04 -1.38
C ALA A 245 18.17 0.16 -1.89
N LEU A 246 16.89 0.19 -1.55
CA LEU A 246 15.97 1.30 -1.86
C LEU A 246 15.96 2.40 -0.78
N GLY A 247 16.77 2.29 0.27
CA GLY A 247 16.95 3.33 1.30
C GLY A 247 16.05 3.20 2.52
N GLY A 248 15.37 2.08 2.71
CA GLY A 248 14.63 1.74 3.93
C GLY A 248 15.50 1.02 4.96
N SER A 249 15.05 0.96 6.19
CA SER A 249 15.73 0.26 7.28
C SER A 249 15.23 -1.19 7.42
N VAL A 250 16.15 -2.10 7.71
CA VAL A 250 15.87 -3.51 8.05
C VAL A 250 14.83 -3.61 9.19
N LYS A 251 14.89 -2.71 10.18
CA LYS A 251 13.95 -2.70 11.31
C LYS A 251 12.49 -2.54 10.90
N SER A 252 12.21 -1.79 9.84
CA SER A 252 10.84 -1.58 9.35
C SER A 252 10.24 -2.85 8.76
N VAL A 253 11.07 -3.71 8.14
CA VAL A 253 10.64 -5.01 7.59
C VAL A 253 10.20 -5.97 8.70
N PHE A 254 10.85 -5.94 9.86
CA PHE A 254 10.46 -6.75 11.03
C PHE A 254 9.29 -6.17 11.82
N GLY A 255 8.82 -4.97 11.45
CA GLY A 255 7.68 -4.33 12.08
C GLY A 255 6.32 -4.85 11.58
N LEU A 256 5.28 -4.26 12.13
CA LEU A 256 3.89 -4.57 11.77
C LEU A 256 3.58 -4.31 10.28
N ALA A 257 4.17 -3.26 9.68
CA ALA A 257 4.02 -2.95 8.27
C ALA A 257 4.79 -3.91 7.33
N GLY A 258 5.79 -4.61 7.84
CA GLY A 258 6.56 -5.64 7.13
C GLY A 258 6.00 -7.03 7.41
N ILE A 259 6.60 -7.75 8.38
CA ILE A 259 6.21 -9.14 8.67
C ILE A 259 4.73 -9.30 9.03
N GLY A 260 4.14 -8.36 9.77
CA GLY A 260 2.73 -8.43 10.15
C GLY A 260 1.82 -8.40 8.92
N ASP A 261 2.02 -7.43 8.02
CA ASP A 261 1.24 -7.29 6.79
C ASP A 261 1.58 -8.40 5.77
N LEU A 262 2.83 -8.88 5.72
CA LEU A 262 3.24 -10.00 4.90
C LEU A 262 2.47 -11.27 5.26
N VAL A 263 2.50 -11.68 6.54
CA VAL A 263 1.83 -12.89 7.02
C VAL A 263 0.32 -12.81 6.78
N THR A 264 -0.30 -11.66 7.10
CA THR A 264 -1.74 -11.45 6.86
C THR A 264 -2.09 -11.59 5.38
N THR A 265 -1.29 -10.95 4.51
CA THR A 265 -1.58 -10.92 3.06
C THR A 265 -1.34 -12.27 2.38
N CYS A 266 -0.30 -13.00 2.80
CA CYS A 266 0.02 -14.33 2.28
C CYS A 266 -0.99 -15.42 2.69
N ASN A 267 -1.79 -15.17 3.71
CA ASN A 267 -2.79 -16.14 4.23
C ASN A 267 -4.25 -15.72 3.96
N SER A 268 -4.47 -14.61 3.27
CA SER A 268 -5.84 -14.09 3.07
C SER A 268 -6.30 -14.22 1.63
N VAL A 269 -7.43 -14.88 1.44
CA VAL A 269 -8.15 -14.92 0.15
C VAL A 269 -8.74 -13.54 -0.22
N ASP A 270 -8.89 -12.63 0.74
CA ASP A 270 -9.30 -11.25 0.49
C ASP A 270 -8.13 -10.39 -0.07
N SER A 271 -6.92 -10.96 -0.20
CA SER A 271 -5.77 -10.31 -0.81
C SER A 271 -5.81 -10.47 -2.34
N ARG A 272 -5.95 -9.35 -3.04
CA ARG A 272 -5.90 -9.30 -4.52
C ARG A 272 -4.63 -9.94 -5.10
N ASN A 273 -3.48 -9.69 -4.47
CA ASN A 273 -2.22 -10.28 -4.91
C ASN A 273 -2.20 -11.80 -4.72
N TYR A 274 -2.69 -12.30 -3.58
CA TYR A 274 -2.87 -13.74 -3.36
C TYR A 274 -3.81 -14.35 -4.40
N THR A 275 -4.94 -13.69 -4.70
CA THR A 275 -5.92 -14.15 -5.69
C THR A 275 -5.30 -14.26 -7.08
N VAL A 276 -4.47 -13.30 -7.50
CA VAL A 276 -3.73 -13.38 -8.77
C VAL A 276 -2.89 -14.65 -8.84
N GLY A 277 -2.04 -14.90 -7.85
CA GLY A 277 -1.20 -16.09 -7.83
C GLY A 277 -2.01 -17.40 -7.82
N TYR A 278 -3.08 -17.43 -7.04
CA TYR A 278 -3.97 -18.60 -6.95
C TYR A 278 -4.62 -18.92 -8.31
N ARG A 279 -5.15 -17.91 -9.01
CA ARG A 279 -5.81 -18.07 -10.31
C ARG A 279 -4.80 -18.47 -11.41
N LEU A 280 -3.60 -17.88 -11.42
CA LEU A 280 -2.52 -18.29 -12.30
C LEU A 280 -2.19 -19.79 -12.16
N ALA A 281 -2.08 -20.27 -10.91
CA ALA A 281 -1.81 -21.70 -10.64
C ALA A 281 -3.01 -22.62 -10.96
N LYS A 282 -4.18 -22.05 -11.25
CA LYS A 282 -5.34 -22.78 -11.78
C LYS A 282 -5.40 -22.77 -13.31
N GLY A 283 -4.40 -22.19 -13.97
CA GLY A 283 -4.28 -22.16 -15.44
C GLY A 283 -4.96 -20.96 -16.11
N GLU A 284 -5.43 -19.97 -15.34
CA GLU A 284 -5.93 -18.73 -15.93
C GLU A 284 -4.76 -17.83 -16.38
N SER A 285 -4.87 -17.17 -17.51
CA SER A 285 -3.89 -16.21 -17.98
C SER A 285 -3.93 -14.91 -17.16
N LEU A 286 -2.80 -14.19 -17.11
CA LEU A 286 -2.76 -12.88 -16.43
C LEU A 286 -3.78 -11.90 -16.98
N ASP A 287 -3.98 -11.87 -18.29
CA ASP A 287 -4.93 -10.96 -18.96
C ASP A 287 -6.38 -11.27 -18.56
N GLU A 288 -6.78 -12.53 -18.51
CA GLU A 288 -8.10 -12.94 -18.03
C GLU A 288 -8.33 -12.54 -16.58
N ILE A 289 -7.32 -12.75 -15.72
CA ILE A 289 -7.38 -12.38 -14.31
C ILE A 289 -7.57 -10.86 -14.16
N LEU A 290 -6.78 -10.07 -14.88
CA LEU A 290 -6.83 -8.60 -14.81
C LEU A 290 -8.15 -8.03 -15.37
N ALA A 291 -8.71 -8.64 -16.39
CA ALA A 291 -9.99 -8.23 -16.98
C ALA A 291 -11.18 -8.42 -16.01
N ASP A 292 -11.10 -9.40 -15.12
CA ASP A 292 -12.15 -9.74 -14.15
C ASP A 292 -11.98 -9.02 -12.79
N MET A 293 -10.81 -8.43 -12.53
CA MET A 293 -10.54 -7.78 -11.26
C MET A 293 -11.08 -6.34 -11.20
N GLU A 294 -11.96 -6.06 -10.23
CA GLU A 294 -12.47 -4.70 -9.97
C GLU A 294 -11.41 -3.75 -9.37
N GLU A 295 -10.45 -4.27 -8.63
CA GLU A 295 -9.43 -3.48 -7.94
C GLU A 295 -8.02 -3.95 -8.32
N VAL A 296 -7.07 -3.02 -8.31
CA VAL A 296 -5.67 -3.24 -8.74
C VAL A 296 -4.93 -4.20 -7.80
N ALA A 297 -4.22 -5.17 -8.39
CA ALA A 297 -3.21 -5.98 -7.70
C ALA A 297 -1.83 -5.29 -7.85
N GLU A 298 -1.46 -4.49 -6.86
CA GLU A 298 -0.25 -3.64 -6.87
C GLU A 298 1.07 -4.43 -7.06
N GLY A 299 1.07 -5.71 -6.64
CA GLY A 299 2.23 -6.59 -6.73
C GLY A 299 2.73 -6.81 -8.15
N ILE A 300 1.84 -6.84 -9.15
CA ILE A 300 2.20 -7.08 -10.55
C ILE A 300 3.13 -5.97 -11.07
N ASN A 301 2.74 -4.72 -10.86
CA ASN A 301 3.58 -3.58 -11.26
C ASN A 301 4.86 -3.51 -10.42
N THR A 302 4.77 -3.86 -9.12
CA THR A 302 5.93 -3.92 -8.24
C THR A 302 6.97 -4.92 -8.75
N VAL A 303 6.57 -6.12 -9.20
CA VAL A 303 7.47 -7.13 -9.79
C VAL A 303 8.23 -6.55 -11.00
N ARG A 304 7.54 -5.84 -11.90
CA ARG A 304 8.18 -5.21 -13.08
C ARG A 304 9.22 -4.16 -12.67
N ILE A 305 8.87 -3.29 -11.75
CA ILE A 305 9.75 -2.21 -11.27
C ILE A 305 10.99 -2.79 -10.60
N ILE A 306 10.79 -3.76 -9.68
CA ILE A 306 11.89 -4.37 -8.95
C ILE A 306 12.78 -5.18 -9.91
N LYS A 307 12.21 -5.93 -10.85
CA LYS A 307 13.02 -6.64 -11.87
C LYS A 307 13.94 -5.68 -12.63
N ALA A 308 13.43 -4.54 -13.10
CA ALA A 308 14.24 -3.54 -13.77
C ALA A 308 15.32 -2.91 -12.86
N PHE A 309 15.06 -2.82 -11.55
CA PHE A 309 16.03 -2.38 -10.55
C PHE A 309 17.15 -3.42 -10.32
N LEU A 310 16.81 -4.70 -10.31
CA LEU A 310 17.77 -5.79 -10.19
C LEU A 310 18.77 -5.83 -11.36
N GLU A 311 18.34 -5.51 -12.58
CA GLU A 311 19.19 -5.42 -13.77
C GLU A 311 20.28 -4.34 -13.66
N THR A 312 20.07 -3.33 -12.82
CA THR A 312 21.04 -2.27 -12.56
C THR A 312 21.96 -2.60 -11.39
N THR A 313 21.39 -3.16 -10.32
CA THR A 313 22.11 -3.35 -9.05
C THR A 313 22.86 -4.67 -8.94
N GLY A 314 22.44 -5.69 -9.70
CA GLY A 314 22.95 -7.05 -9.57
C GLY A 314 22.58 -7.73 -8.24
N LEU A 315 21.64 -7.16 -7.48
CA LEU A 315 21.10 -7.79 -6.27
C LEU A 315 20.38 -9.09 -6.63
N ARG A 316 20.46 -10.05 -5.72
CA ARG A 316 19.77 -11.32 -5.86
C ARG A 316 18.40 -11.26 -5.21
N ALA A 317 17.35 -11.48 -6.01
CA ALA A 317 15.97 -11.54 -5.57
C ALA A 317 15.24 -12.69 -6.31
N PRO A 318 15.58 -13.94 -5.99
CA PRO A 318 15.15 -15.10 -6.76
C PRO A 318 13.63 -15.30 -6.79
N ILE A 319 12.90 -14.90 -5.74
CA ILE A 319 11.43 -14.97 -5.75
C ILE A 319 10.87 -13.95 -6.75
N THR A 320 11.32 -12.70 -6.69
CA THR A 320 10.90 -11.66 -7.64
C THR A 320 11.26 -12.01 -9.08
N GLU A 321 12.49 -12.51 -9.33
CA GLU A 321 12.96 -12.88 -10.67
C GLU A 321 12.15 -14.02 -11.28
N ASN A 322 11.87 -15.07 -10.51
CA ASN A 322 11.06 -16.20 -11.00
C ASN A 322 9.59 -15.80 -11.16
N LEU A 323 9.06 -14.98 -10.24
CA LEU A 323 7.69 -14.47 -10.37
C LEU A 323 7.53 -13.57 -11.60
N TYR A 324 8.55 -12.76 -11.93
CA TYR A 324 8.56 -11.97 -13.17
C TYR A 324 8.44 -12.87 -14.40
N LYS A 325 9.20 -13.96 -14.43
CA LYS A 325 9.15 -14.93 -15.56
C LYS A 325 7.78 -15.61 -15.67
N VAL A 326 7.19 -15.97 -14.54
CA VAL A 326 5.83 -16.56 -14.52
C VAL A 326 4.79 -15.54 -15.04
N LEU A 327 4.90 -14.28 -14.64
CA LEU A 327 3.92 -13.26 -15.03
C LEU A 327 4.07 -12.76 -16.47
N PHE A 328 5.31 -12.76 -17.03
CA PHE A 328 5.61 -12.03 -18.27
C PHE A 328 6.46 -12.80 -19.30
N GLU A 329 6.97 -13.99 -18.96
CA GLU A 329 7.84 -14.79 -19.83
C GLU A 329 7.39 -16.27 -19.91
N ASP A 330 6.12 -16.54 -19.63
CA ASP A 330 5.45 -17.84 -19.77
C ASP A 330 6.17 -19.01 -19.04
N LEU A 331 6.90 -18.71 -17.95
CA LEU A 331 7.49 -19.75 -17.10
C LEU A 331 6.39 -20.45 -16.30
N GLU A 332 6.34 -21.77 -16.36
CA GLU A 332 5.41 -22.56 -15.55
C GLU A 332 5.72 -22.42 -14.04
N ILE A 333 4.65 -22.33 -13.22
CA ILE A 333 4.79 -22.10 -11.77
C ILE A 333 5.56 -23.23 -11.08
N GLU A 334 5.32 -24.48 -11.49
CA GLU A 334 6.03 -25.67 -10.99
C GLU A 334 7.53 -25.60 -11.30
N GLU A 335 7.89 -25.09 -12.47
CA GLU A 335 9.30 -24.91 -12.86
C GLU A 335 9.94 -23.80 -12.03
N ALA A 336 9.26 -22.67 -11.83
CA ALA A 336 9.70 -21.59 -10.95
C ALA A 336 9.95 -22.09 -9.52
N LEU A 337 9.06 -22.92 -8.99
CA LEU A 337 9.22 -23.55 -7.68
C LEU A 337 10.45 -24.45 -7.63
N GLN A 338 10.69 -25.26 -8.69
CA GLN A 338 11.88 -26.12 -8.75
C GLN A 338 13.18 -25.31 -8.75
N PHE A 339 13.20 -24.15 -9.44
CA PHE A 339 14.35 -23.24 -9.39
C PHE A 339 14.59 -22.71 -7.98
N LEU A 340 13.56 -22.29 -7.27
CA LEU A 340 13.67 -21.81 -5.89
C LEU A 340 14.14 -22.90 -4.93
N MET A 341 13.67 -24.14 -5.08
CA MET A 341 14.11 -25.28 -4.26
C MET A 341 15.55 -25.69 -4.50
N LYS A 342 16.07 -25.49 -5.72
CA LYS A 342 17.45 -25.77 -6.09
C LYS A 342 18.40 -24.59 -5.90
N TYR A 343 17.87 -23.42 -5.52
CA TYR A 343 18.67 -22.21 -5.35
C TYR A 343 19.70 -22.42 -4.22
N PRO A 344 20.99 -22.09 -4.44
CA PRO A 344 22.07 -22.41 -3.52
C PRO A 344 22.08 -21.45 -2.31
N PHE A 345 21.02 -21.47 -1.51
CA PHE A 345 21.03 -20.81 -0.21
C PHE A 345 21.84 -21.66 0.78
N ASN A 346 23.02 -21.18 1.17
CA ASN A 346 23.87 -21.86 2.13
C ASN A 346 23.73 -21.32 3.55
N VAL A 347 23.11 -20.15 3.71
CA VAL A 347 22.93 -19.45 4.98
C VAL A 347 21.45 -19.17 5.17
N ASP A 348 20.95 -19.37 6.39
CA ASP A 348 19.54 -19.10 6.68
C ASP A 348 19.22 -17.62 6.64
N VAL A 349 20.06 -16.77 7.27
CA VAL A 349 19.93 -15.30 7.30
C VAL A 349 21.28 -14.68 7.01
N ASP A 350 21.37 -13.80 6.00
CA ASP A 350 22.61 -13.22 5.50
C ASP A 350 22.66 -11.66 5.56
N PHE A 351 21.73 -11.05 6.28
CA PHE A 351 21.62 -9.60 6.40
C PHE A 351 21.91 -9.06 7.82
N VAL A 352 22.41 -9.90 8.72
CA VAL A 352 22.78 -9.55 10.12
C VAL A 352 24.27 -9.32 10.23
#